data_dba407393d6af4427d92e3e612fc3490
#
_entry.id   dba407393d6af4427d92e3e612fc3490
#
_cell.length_a   1.000
_cell.length_b   1.000
_cell.length_c   1.000
_cell.angle_alpha   90.00
_cell.angle_beta   90.00
_cell.angle_gamma   90.00
#
_symmetry.space_group_name_H-M   'P 1'
#
loop_
_entity.id
_entity.type
_entity.pdbx_description
1 polymer ?
#
loop_
_entity_poly.entity_id
_entity_poly.type
_entity_poly.pdbx_seq_one_letter_code
_entity_poly.pdbx_strand_id
1 'polypeptide(L)'
;DCFTYTTDSDCEVVLGLYQSWLFNGCKESIVSLLNKLDGMFSFILYDEENEKFLVVRDHMGITSLYYGYDKFGNLHVSSEMKAFTMDTMPKHFPAGHYIYSDVECKEVIQPSKYFSVMDYNVEQIKQMDNFSDKVLNLYSLGIRERLLTAVQKRLQCDVPFGMLLSGGLDSSLICSLAKH
;
A
#
# COMPACT_ATOMS: atom_id res chain seq x y z
N ASP A 1 0.40 4.35 -25.32
CA ASP A 1 -0.22 4.81 -24.06
C ASP A 1 -1.71 4.97 -24.33
N CYS A 2 -2.55 4.20 -23.66
CA CYS A 2 -4.01 4.20 -23.85
C CYS A 2 -4.74 5.11 -22.82
N PHE A 3 -4.02 5.78 -21.95
CA PHE A 3 -4.56 6.70 -20.96
C PHE A 3 -3.89 8.07 -21.10
N THR A 4 -4.71 9.13 -21.11
CA THR A 4 -4.23 10.51 -21.13
C THR A 4 -4.49 11.12 -19.76
N TYR A 5 -3.44 11.49 -19.05
CA TYR A 5 -3.54 12.20 -17.79
C TYR A 5 -4.07 13.61 -18.02
N THR A 6 -5.07 14.02 -17.25
CA THR A 6 -5.74 15.32 -17.39
C THR A 6 -5.51 16.22 -16.18
N THR A 7 -5.02 15.67 -15.09
CA THR A 7 -4.73 16.39 -13.84
C THR A 7 -3.33 16.07 -13.34
N ASP A 8 -2.84 16.86 -12.37
CA ASP A 8 -1.61 16.59 -11.64
C ASP A 8 -1.85 15.70 -10.38
N SER A 9 -3.06 15.12 -10.26
CA SER A 9 -3.41 14.27 -9.12
C SER A 9 -2.73 12.90 -9.21
N ASP A 10 -2.06 12.48 -8.15
CA ASP A 10 -1.49 11.14 -8.02
C ASP A 10 -2.55 10.02 -8.07
N CYS A 11 -3.80 10.33 -7.70
CA CYS A 11 -4.92 9.39 -7.81
C CYS A 11 -5.20 8.95 -9.26
N GLU A 12 -4.90 9.78 -10.24
CA GLU A 12 -5.14 9.49 -11.66
C GLU A 12 -4.23 8.34 -12.17
N VAL A 13 -3.09 8.13 -11.53
CA VAL A 13 -2.19 7.01 -11.83
C VAL A 13 -2.90 5.66 -11.65
N VAL A 14 -3.77 5.54 -10.65
CA VAL A 14 -4.54 4.30 -10.40
C VAL A 14 -5.47 4.02 -11.58
N LEU A 15 -6.15 5.05 -12.10
CA LEU A 15 -7.04 4.93 -13.26
C LEU A 15 -6.25 4.52 -14.52
N GLY A 16 -5.13 5.17 -14.77
CA GLY A 16 -4.26 4.88 -15.90
C GLY A 16 -3.72 3.44 -15.88
N LEU A 17 -3.30 2.96 -14.73
CA LEU A 17 -2.86 1.59 -14.54
C LEU A 17 -3.99 0.59 -14.78
N TYR A 18 -5.17 0.84 -14.21
CA TYR A 18 -6.33 -0.04 -14.35
C TYR A 18 -6.82 -0.11 -15.80
N GLN A 19 -6.96 1.03 -16.49
CA GLN A 19 -7.34 1.07 -17.90
C GLN A 19 -6.31 0.38 -18.81
N SER A 20 -5.02 0.60 -18.57
CA SER A 20 -3.96 -0.08 -19.31
C SER A 20 -4.02 -1.60 -19.13
N TRP A 21 -4.36 -2.05 -17.93
CA TRP A 21 -4.54 -3.48 -17.64
C TRP A 21 -5.74 -4.08 -18.39
N LEU A 22 -6.87 -3.38 -18.40
CA LEU A 22 -8.06 -3.79 -19.18
C LEU A 22 -7.76 -3.82 -20.68
N PHE A 23 -7.13 -2.77 -21.22
CA PHE A 23 -6.78 -2.66 -22.63
C PHE A 23 -5.87 -3.79 -23.11
N ASN A 24 -4.96 -4.22 -22.27
CA ASN A 24 -4.09 -5.39 -22.54
C ASN A 24 -4.80 -6.74 -22.36
N GLY A 25 -6.13 -6.75 -22.18
CA GLY A 25 -6.94 -7.94 -22.03
C GLY A 25 -6.65 -8.71 -20.74
N CYS A 26 -6.30 -8.01 -19.66
CA CYS A 26 -6.02 -8.58 -18.33
C CYS A 26 -4.97 -9.72 -18.37
N LYS A 27 -3.98 -9.62 -19.26
CA LYS A 27 -2.92 -10.64 -19.43
C LYS A 27 -2.05 -10.80 -18.17
N GLU A 28 -1.84 -9.71 -17.44
CA GLU A 28 -1.18 -9.75 -16.15
C GLU A 28 -2.21 -10.02 -15.05
N SER A 29 -1.77 -10.64 -13.95
CA SER A 29 -2.63 -10.78 -12.78
C SER A 29 -2.87 -9.41 -12.14
N ILE A 30 -4.01 -9.23 -11.48
CA ILE A 30 -4.30 -8.01 -10.70
C ILE A 30 -3.23 -7.77 -9.63
N VAL A 31 -2.64 -8.82 -9.08
CA VAL A 31 -1.52 -8.76 -8.13
C VAL A 31 -0.30 -8.07 -8.76
N SER A 32 0.03 -8.40 -10.02
CA SER A 32 1.13 -7.76 -10.76
C SER A 32 0.86 -6.27 -10.98
N LEU A 33 -0.38 -5.90 -11.30
CA LEU A 33 -0.81 -4.51 -11.42
C LEU A 33 -0.63 -3.75 -10.10
N LEU A 34 -1.13 -4.30 -9.00
CA LEU A 34 -1.10 -3.65 -7.68
C LEU A 34 0.34 -3.47 -7.16
N ASN A 35 1.24 -4.39 -7.48
CA ASN A 35 2.65 -4.28 -7.10
C ASN A 35 3.45 -3.22 -7.88
N LYS A 36 2.85 -2.58 -8.90
CA LYS A 36 3.43 -1.40 -9.56
C LYS A 36 3.21 -0.11 -8.77
N LEU A 37 2.26 -0.11 -7.82
CA LEU A 37 1.97 1.04 -6.96
C LEU A 37 2.98 1.10 -5.81
N ASP A 38 3.76 2.18 -5.72
CA ASP A 38 4.70 2.45 -4.64
C ASP A 38 4.28 3.72 -3.90
N GLY A 39 3.60 3.58 -2.78
CA GLY A 39 3.09 4.71 -2.02
C GLY A 39 2.33 4.32 -0.76
N MET A 40 1.69 5.31 -0.16
CA MET A 40 0.78 5.17 0.97
C MET A 40 -0.63 5.44 0.46
N PHE A 41 -1.44 4.40 0.38
CA PHE A 41 -2.77 4.53 -0.22
C PHE A 41 -3.79 3.56 0.37
N SER A 42 -5.03 3.99 0.33
CA SER A 42 -6.19 3.13 0.33
C SER A 42 -7.21 3.74 -0.63
N PHE A 43 -7.77 2.94 -1.51
CA PHE A 43 -8.72 3.42 -2.48
C PHE A 43 -9.80 2.40 -2.81
N ILE A 44 -10.89 2.92 -3.34
CA ILE A 44 -11.94 2.15 -3.98
C ILE A 44 -12.03 2.66 -5.41
N LEU A 45 -11.89 1.75 -6.37
CA LEU A 45 -12.12 2.00 -7.78
C LEU A 45 -13.42 1.30 -8.18
N TYR A 46 -14.30 2.04 -8.83
CA TYR A 46 -15.54 1.52 -9.42
C TYR A 46 -15.45 1.62 -10.93
N ASP A 47 -15.63 0.51 -11.60
CA ASP A 47 -15.67 0.38 -13.05
C ASP A 47 -17.13 0.19 -13.46
N GLU A 48 -17.73 1.27 -13.93
CA GLU A 48 -19.14 1.31 -14.30
C GLU A 48 -19.42 0.51 -15.57
N GLU A 49 -18.46 0.49 -16.52
CA GLU A 49 -18.65 -0.21 -17.80
C GLU A 49 -18.65 -1.72 -17.64
N ASN A 50 -17.79 -2.23 -16.76
CA ASN A 50 -17.65 -3.68 -16.51
C ASN A 50 -18.36 -4.13 -15.23
N GLU A 51 -19.05 -3.22 -14.53
CA GLU A 51 -19.75 -3.49 -13.26
C GLU A 51 -18.85 -4.17 -12.22
N LYS A 52 -17.61 -3.69 -12.11
CA LYS A 52 -16.58 -4.20 -11.19
C LYS A 52 -16.21 -3.16 -10.14
N PHE A 53 -15.73 -3.65 -9.01
CA PHE A 53 -15.09 -2.78 -8.04
C PHE A 53 -13.78 -3.39 -7.55
N LEU A 54 -12.85 -2.52 -7.16
CA LEU A 54 -11.56 -2.86 -6.61
C LEU A 54 -11.31 -2.04 -5.36
N VAL A 55 -11.12 -2.71 -4.23
CA VAL A 55 -10.74 -2.10 -2.95
C VAL A 55 -9.31 -2.52 -2.63
N VAL A 56 -8.44 -1.58 -2.31
CA VAL A 56 -7.02 -1.86 -2.06
C VAL A 56 -6.51 -1.08 -0.86
N ARG A 57 -5.62 -1.70 -0.09
CA ARG A 57 -4.85 -1.03 0.95
C ARG A 57 -3.37 -1.26 0.73
N ASP A 58 -2.56 -0.22 0.97
CA ASP A 58 -1.11 -0.23 0.75
C ASP A 58 -0.37 -1.36 1.49
N HIS A 59 0.85 -1.60 1.05
CA HIS A 59 1.73 -2.67 1.51
C HIS A 59 1.91 -2.74 3.03
N MET A 60 2.01 -1.58 3.67
CA MET A 60 2.25 -1.45 5.12
C MET A 60 0.98 -1.11 5.90
N GLY A 61 -0.12 -0.78 5.20
CA GLY A 61 -1.36 -0.34 5.82
C GLY A 61 -1.24 1.00 6.54
N ILE A 62 -0.45 1.92 5.99
CA ILE A 62 -0.24 3.25 6.57
C ILE A 62 -1.54 4.05 6.53
N THR A 63 -2.25 4.01 5.39
CA THR A 63 -3.57 4.61 5.26
C THR A 63 -4.60 3.71 5.93
N SER A 64 -5.45 4.28 6.78
CA SER A 64 -6.50 3.51 7.47
C SER A 64 -7.59 3.08 6.50
N LEU A 65 -8.03 1.82 6.63
CA LEU A 65 -9.16 1.28 5.88
C LEU A 65 -9.84 0.20 6.72
N TYR A 66 -11.16 0.24 6.72
CA TYR A 66 -12.03 -0.73 7.40
C TYR A 66 -13.05 -1.27 6.40
N TYR A 67 -13.52 -2.48 6.63
CA TYR A 67 -14.57 -3.09 5.84
C TYR A 67 -15.49 -3.94 6.71
N GLY A 68 -16.69 -4.17 6.26
CA GLY A 68 -17.64 -5.04 6.93
C GLY A 68 -18.81 -5.33 6.00
N TYR A 69 -19.60 -6.31 6.38
CA TYR A 69 -20.81 -6.69 5.66
C TYR A 69 -22.02 -6.47 6.55
N ASP A 70 -23.07 -5.91 5.97
CA ASP A 70 -24.36 -5.83 6.66
C ASP A 70 -25.10 -7.17 6.62
N LYS A 71 -26.27 -7.23 7.25
CA LYS A 71 -27.10 -8.44 7.30
C LYS A 71 -27.66 -8.87 5.93
N PHE A 72 -27.54 -8.04 4.91
CA PHE A 72 -27.97 -8.33 3.54
C PHE A 72 -26.82 -8.78 2.64
N GLY A 73 -25.59 -8.80 3.17
CA GLY A 73 -24.38 -9.15 2.45
C GLY A 73 -23.76 -7.99 1.66
N ASN A 74 -24.21 -6.74 1.86
CA ASN A 74 -23.62 -5.59 1.21
C ASN A 74 -22.27 -5.26 1.86
N LEU A 75 -21.24 -5.05 1.04
CA LEU A 75 -19.92 -4.61 1.47
C LEU A 75 -19.95 -3.11 1.79
N HIS A 76 -19.49 -2.78 2.98
CA HIS A 76 -19.24 -1.41 3.43
C HIS A 76 -17.74 -1.22 3.60
N VAL A 77 -17.21 -0.12 3.09
CA VAL A 77 -15.79 0.24 3.20
C VAL A 77 -15.67 1.70 3.62
N SER A 78 -14.79 1.98 4.57
CA SER A 78 -14.54 3.36 5.03
C SER A 78 -13.13 3.50 5.63
N SER A 79 -12.59 4.71 5.60
CA SER A 79 -11.35 5.06 6.29
C SER A 79 -11.52 5.18 7.81
N GLU A 80 -12.76 5.30 8.30
CA GLU A 80 -13.06 5.48 9.72
C GLU A 80 -14.17 4.53 10.20
N MET A 81 -13.99 3.93 11.37
CA MET A 81 -14.96 3.01 11.97
C MET A 81 -16.32 3.67 12.26
N LYS A 82 -16.33 4.95 12.58
CA LYS A 82 -17.57 5.70 12.90
C LYS A 82 -18.55 5.80 11.73
N ALA A 83 -18.10 5.55 10.51
CA ALA A 83 -18.96 5.58 9.32
C ALA A 83 -19.84 4.32 9.16
N PHE A 84 -19.56 3.27 9.95
CA PHE A 84 -20.33 2.03 9.89
C PHE A 84 -21.59 2.13 10.73
N THR A 85 -22.65 1.51 10.24
CA THR A 85 -23.92 1.40 10.97
C THR A 85 -23.85 0.32 12.05
N MET A 86 -24.80 0.35 13.01
CA MET A 86 -24.87 -0.64 14.10
C MET A 86 -25.05 -2.09 13.59
N ASP A 87 -25.56 -2.28 12.38
CA ASP A 87 -25.78 -3.59 11.77
C ASP A 87 -24.53 -4.15 11.07
N THR A 88 -23.45 -3.36 10.99
CA THR A 88 -22.20 -3.76 10.32
C THR A 88 -21.07 -3.85 11.34
N MET A 89 -20.47 -5.02 11.46
CA MET A 89 -19.29 -5.22 12.32
C MET A 89 -18.00 -4.89 11.55
N PRO A 90 -17.43 -3.67 11.71
CA PRO A 90 -16.25 -3.27 10.96
C PRO A 90 -15.02 -4.04 11.42
N LYS A 91 -14.21 -4.46 10.44
CA LYS A 91 -12.90 -5.07 10.63
C LYS A 91 -11.84 -4.21 9.96
N HIS A 92 -10.62 -4.26 10.46
CA HIS A 92 -9.49 -3.70 9.73
C HIS A 92 -9.34 -4.39 8.38
N PHE A 93 -9.24 -3.59 7.33
CA PHE A 93 -8.81 -4.11 6.03
C PHE A 93 -7.31 -4.43 6.14
N PRO A 94 -6.86 -5.66 5.90
CA PRO A 94 -5.47 -6.02 6.15
C PRO A 94 -4.52 -5.32 5.17
N ALA A 95 -3.31 -4.99 5.64
CA ALA A 95 -2.26 -4.39 4.83
C ALA A 95 -1.83 -5.30 3.67
N GLY A 96 -1.54 -4.75 2.50
CA GLY A 96 -1.14 -5.51 1.32
C GLY A 96 -2.23 -6.44 0.78
N HIS A 97 -3.50 -6.09 0.97
CA HIS A 97 -4.64 -6.86 0.50
C HIS A 97 -5.56 -6.05 -0.41
N TYR A 98 -6.37 -6.76 -1.16
CA TYR A 98 -7.37 -6.20 -2.06
C TYR A 98 -8.64 -7.06 -2.09
N ILE A 99 -9.75 -6.45 -2.50
CA ILE A 99 -10.97 -7.13 -2.95
C ILE A 99 -11.23 -6.67 -4.38
N TYR A 100 -11.42 -7.61 -5.29
CA TYR A 100 -11.85 -7.35 -6.67
C TYR A 100 -13.03 -8.25 -7.01
N SER A 101 -14.14 -7.68 -7.39
CA SER A 101 -15.38 -8.43 -7.62
C SER A 101 -16.36 -7.70 -8.51
N ASP A 102 -17.38 -8.44 -8.93
CA ASP A 102 -18.58 -7.89 -9.55
C ASP A 102 -19.41 -7.10 -8.54
N VAL A 103 -20.04 -6.03 -8.97
CA VAL A 103 -20.89 -5.18 -8.12
C VAL A 103 -22.10 -5.94 -7.59
N GLU A 104 -22.66 -6.84 -8.41
CA GLU A 104 -23.82 -7.66 -8.02
C GLU A 104 -23.48 -8.88 -7.15
N CYS A 105 -22.19 -9.10 -6.86
CA CYS A 105 -21.77 -10.22 -6.03
C CYS A 105 -22.30 -10.06 -4.60
N LYS A 106 -23.19 -10.96 -4.18
CA LYS A 106 -23.75 -11.02 -2.83
C LYS A 106 -23.00 -11.96 -1.89
N GLU A 107 -21.93 -12.55 -2.36
CA GLU A 107 -21.10 -13.40 -1.53
C GLU A 107 -20.15 -12.55 -0.65
N VAL A 108 -19.93 -13.02 0.57
CA VAL A 108 -18.96 -12.41 1.48
C VAL A 108 -17.56 -12.70 0.99
N ILE A 109 -16.93 -11.72 0.34
CA ILE A 109 -15.57 -11.84 -0.20
C ILE A 109 -14.57 -11.44 0.88
N GLN A 110 -13.60 -12.31 1.14
CA GLN A 110 -12.50 -11.97 2.03
C GLN A 110 -11.38 -11.26 1.24
N PRO A 111 -10.70 -10.26 1.86
CA PRO A 111 -9.55 -9.62 1.22
C PRO A 111 -8.47 -10.63 0.84
N SER A 112 -8.02 -10.56 -0.41
CA SER A 112 -6.95 -11.39 -0.96
C SER A 112 -5.61 -10.66 -0.84
N LYS A 113 -4.55 -11.40 -0.51
CA LYS A 113 -3.21 -10.83 -0.35
C LYS A 113 -2.54 -10.59 -1.70
N TYR A 114 -2.00 -9.39 -1.92
CA TYR A 114 -1.18 -9.08 -3.12
C TYR A 114 0.27 -8.79 -2.77
N PHE A 115 0.57 -8.45 -1.51
CA PHE A 115 1.92 -8.18 -1.06
C PHE A 115 2.21 -8.88 0.26
N SER A 116 3.43 -9.36 0.42
CA SER A 116 3.97 -9.89 1.68
C SER A 116 5.35 -9.31 1.91
N VAL A 117 5.59 -8.79 3.10
CA VAL A 117 6.96 -8.58 3.56
C VAL A 117 7.62 -9.97 3.56
N MET A 118 8.82 -10.08 2.97
CA MET A 118 9.54 -11.35 2.92
C MET A 118 9.66 -11.93 4.33
N ASP A 119 9.20 -13.15 4.50
CA ASP A 119 9.45 -13.92 5.72
C ASP A 119 10.95 -14.27 5.71
N TYR A 120 11.73 -13.49 6.44
CA TYR A 120 13.13 -13.85 6.66
C TYR A 120 13.17 -15.14 7.47
N ASN A 121 13.88 -16.13 6.97
CA ASN A 121 14.11 -17.35 7.72
C ASN A 121 15.04 -17.02 8.90
N VAL A 122 14.43 -16.93 10.09
CA VAL A 122 15.14 -16.61 11.36
C VAL A 122 16.31 -17.57 11.62
N GLU A 123 16.21 -18.82 11.14
CA GLU A 123 17.30 -19.81 11.27
C GLU A 123 18.53 -19.44 10.43
N GLN A 124 18.34 -18.86 9.24
CA GLN A 124 19.45 -18.33 8.44
C GLN A 124 20.12 -17.14 9.12
N ILE A 125 19.38 -16.30 9.82
CA ILE A 125 19.92 -15.15 10.54
C ILE A 125 20.73 -15.61 11.76
N LYS A 126 20.28 -16.63 12.50
CA LYS A 126 21.00 -17.19 13.66
C LYS A 126 22.35 -17.83 13.31
N GLN A 127 22.54 -18.31 12.08
CA GLN A 127 23.81 -18.84 11.60
C GLN A 127 24.85 -17.75 11.28
N MET A 128 24.46 -16.47 11.33
CA MET A 128 25.31 -15.33 10.97
C MET A 128 25.95 -14.64 12.19
N ASP A 129 26.08 -15.31 13.33
CA ASP A 129 26.53 -14.74 14.62
C ASP A 129 27.97 -14.19 14.64
N ASN A 130 28.75 -14.35 13.56
CA ASN A 130 30.13 -13.83 13.44
C ASN A 130 30.29 -12.97 12.19
N PHE A 131 29.74 -11.75 12.21
CA PHE A 131 30.03 -10.78 11.16
C PHE A 131 31.43 -10.22 11.31
N SER A 132 32.25 -10.37 10.28
CA SER A 132 33.49 -9.59 10.19
C SER A 132 33.14 -8.10 10.00
N ASP A 133 34.02 -7.20 10.46
CA ASP A 133 33.85 -5.75 10.28
C ASP A 133 33.55 -5.34 8.83
N LYS A 134 34.14 -6.08 7.89
CA LYS A 134 33.90 -5.89 6.45
C LYS A 134 32.43 -6.15 6.06
N VAL A 135 31.84 -7.19 6.61
CA VAL A 135 30.42 -7.55 6.35
C VAL A 135 29.49 -6.55 7.03
N LEU A 136 29.81 -6.13 8.27
CA LEU A 136 29.03 -5.09 8.97
C LEU A 136 29.05 -3.76 8.22
N ASN A 137 30.20 -3.34 7.69
CA ASN A 137 30.31 -2.14 6.88
C ASN A 137 29.49 -2.23 5.60
N LEU A 138 29.48 -3.38 4.92
CA LEU A 138 28.69 -3.58 3.71
C LEU A 138 27.18 -3.46 3.99
N TYR A 139 26.70 -4.10 5.06
CA TYR A 139 25.28 -4.00 5.46
C TYR A 139 24.90 -2.58 5.89
N SER A 140 25.77 -1.89 6.62
CA SER A 140 25.54 -0.50 7.06
C SER A 140 25.40 0.44 5.87
N LEU A 141 26.23 0.30 4.83
CA LEU A 141 26.11 1.06 3.60
C LEU A 141 24.79 0.75 2.87
N GLY A 142 24.43 -0.52 2.73
CA GLY A 142 23.18 -0.92 2.10
C GLY A 142 21.92 -0.42 2.84
N ILE A 143 21.95 -0.41 4.17
CA ILE A 143 20.86 0.15 5.00
C ILE A 143 20.78 1.66 4.78
N ARG A 144 21.91 2.37 4.82
CA ARG A 144 21.96 3.82 4.60
C ARG A 144 21.37 4.22 3.25
N GLU A 145 21.75 3.56 2.19
CA GLU A 145 21.25 3.85 0.83
C GLU A 145 19.74 3.63 0.72
N ARG A 146 19.24 2.52 1.26
CA ARG A 146 17.81 2.21 1.25
C ARG A 146 17.00 3.18 2.08
N LEU A 147 17.49 3.56 3.27
CA LEU A 147 16.85 4.57 4.11
C LEU A 147 16.83 5.93 3.43
N LEU A 148 17.93 6.36 2.82
CA LEU A 148 17.99 7.62 2.08
C LEU A 148 16.96 7.64 0.95
N THR A 149 16.92 6.59 0.13
CA THR A 149 15.93 6.46 -0.95
C THR A 149 14.50 6.47 -0.42
N ALA A 150 14.23 5.76 0.67
CA ALA A 150 12.91 5.71 1.28
C ALA A 150 12.46 7.08 1.82
N VAL A 151 13.37 7.84 2.43
CA VAL A 151 13.10 9.20 2.90
C VAL A 151 12.87 10.14 1.71
N GLN A 152 13.75 10.14 0.72
CA GLN A 152 13.61 10.99 -0.47
C GLN A 152 12.28 10.81 -1.19
N LYS A 153 11.80 9.58 -1.34
CA LYS A 153 10.48 9.30 -1.93
C LYS A 153 9.33 9.97 -1.17
N ARG A 154 9.47 10.20 0.13
CA ARG A 154 8.43 10.79 0.98
C ARG A 154 8.55 12.29 1.17
N LEU A 155 9.60 12.89 0.62
CA LEU A 155 9.78 14.35 0.61
C LEU A 155 9.11 15.02 -0.60
N GLN A 156 8.56 14.23 -1.53
CA GLN A 156 7.79 14.75 -2.67
C GLN A 156 6.43 15.24 -2.15
N CYS A 157 6.29 16.54 -2.00
CA CYS A 157 5.06 17.19 -1.52
C CYS A 157 4.93 18.59 -2.13
N ASP A 158 3.70 19.04 -2.33
CA ASP A 158 3.37 20.34 -2.96
C ASP A 158 3.33 21.48 -1.95
N VAL A 159 3.47 21.16 -0.66
CA VAL A 159 3.38 22.12 0.45
C VAL A 159 4.63 22.03 1.34
N PRO A 160 4.98 23.09 2.06
CA PRO A 160 6.04 23.05 3.05
C PRO A 160 5.72 21.99 4.11
N PHE A 161 6.71 21.18 4.46
CA PHE A 161 6.57 20.16 5.48
C PHE A 161 7.49 20.44 6.67
N GLY A 162 7.13 19.93 7.83
CA GLY A 162 7.93 19.94 9.04
C GLY A 162 8.17 18.52 9.55
N MET A 163 9.19 18.35 10.35
CA MET A 163 9.52 17.08 10.97
C MET A 163 9.45 17.18 12.50
N LEU A 164 8.85 16.17 13.13
CA LEU A 164 8.81 16.06 14.58
C LEU A 164 10.08 15.36 15.06
N LEU A 165 10.89 16.09 15.82
CA LEU A 165 12.14 15.60 16.41
C LEU A 165 11.91 15.26 17.88
N SER A 166 11.70 13.99 18.20
CA SER A 166 11.47 13.52 19.58
C SER A 166 12.76 13.39 20.40
N GLY A 167 13.93 13.56 19.79
CA GLY A 167 15.24 13.34 20.42
C GLY A 167 15.70 11.87 20.46
N GLY A 168 14.88 10.93 19.97
CA GLY A 168 15.25 9.53 19.81
C GLY A 168 16.16 9.29 18.60
N LEU A 169 16.82 8.13 18.57
CA LEU A 169 17.73 7.73 17.49
C LEU A 169 17.05 7.77 16.12
N ASP A 170 15.89 7.15 16.01
CA ASP A 170 15.17 6.98 14.73
C ASP A 170 14.73 8.33 14.16
N SER A 171 14.07 9.18 14.97
CA SER A 171 13.63 10.50 14.53
C SER A 171 14.81 11.39 14.13
N SER A 172 15.92 11.34 14.87
CA SER A 172 17.12 12.11 14.57
C SER A 172 17.77 11.65 13.27
N LEU A 173 17.83 10.34 13.02
CA LEU A 173 18.34 9.78 11.78
C LEU A 173 17.51 10.19 10.57
N ILE A 174 16.17 10.03 10.64
CA ILE A 174 15.27 10.42 9.57
C ILE A 174 15.34 11.91 9.28
N CYS A 175 15.35 12.78 10.31
CA CYS A 175 15.52 14.21 10.13
C CYS A 175 16.86 14.58 9.48
N SER A 176 17.93 13.88 9.84
CA SER A 176 19.26 14.07 9.22
C SER A 176 19.26 13.68 7.73
N LEU A 177 18.64 12.56 7.38
CA LEU A 177 18.54 12.10 6.00
C LEU A 177 17.65 13.01 5.15
N ALA A 178 16.59 13.58 5.73
CA ALA A 178 15.69 14.51 5.02
C ALA A 178 16.30 15.87 4.73
N LYS A 179 17.41 16.24 5.39
CA LYS A 179 18.14 17.50 5.18
C LYS A 179 19.08 17.44 3.97
N HIS A 180 19.43 16.25 3.54
CA HIS A 180 20.32 16.00 2.40
C HIS A 180 19.55 15.87 1.08
#